data_74646a92f1cd31145112087735dc6a3f
#
_entry.id   74646a92f1cd31145112087735dc6a3f
#
_cell.length_a   1.000
_cell.length_b   1.000
_cell.length_c   1.000
_cell.angle_alpha   90.00
_cell.angle_beta   90.00
_cell.angle_gamma   90.00
#
_symmetry.space_group_name_H-M   'P 1'
#
loop_
_entity.id
_entity.type
_entity.pdbx_description
1 polymer ?
#
loop_
_entity_poly.entity_id
_entity_poly.type
_entity_poly.pdbx_seq_one_letter_code
_entity_poly.pdbx_strand_id
1 'polypeptide(L)'
;SGSIRFDGQELAGAEERAWCDLRGNRIGMVFQEPMTALNPVHSIGHQVAEPLRLHKGLSARQAREEALALLNRVGIPDPIKRIDAYPHQFSGGQRQRITIAMALACGPDLLIADEPTTALDVTVQRQILDLIQDLVTERNMALLLISHDLGLIAQNVEHMLVMYGGSIVESGPTQAVFSRMVHPYTQGLFAARPRLGQRGTDGRPVRLYTIGGSVPELVDLPSGCPFSGRCPIGIETCAQTTPEPVALGEGHVVRCIRTGESI
;
A
#
# COMPACT_ATOMS: atom_id res chain seq x y z
N SER A 1 22.78 1.21 -4.04
CA SER A 1 22.99 -0.13 -4.60
C SER A 1 21.84 -1.03 -4.14
N GLY A 2 21.31 -1.84 -5.03
CA GLY A 2 20.21 -2.75 -4.74
C GLY A 2 19.81 -3.50 -6.02
N SER A 3 18.91 -4.48 -5.90
CA SER A 3 18.36 -5.23 -7.00
C SER A 3 16.83 -5.22 -6.92
N ILE A 4 16.17 -4.93 -8.02
CA ILE A 4 14.72 -5.02 -8.18
C ILE A 4 14.46 -5.95 -9.34
N ARG A 5 13.87 -7.11 -9.07
CA ARG A 5 13.58 -8.09 -10.12
C ARG A 5 12.08 -8.28 -10.29
N PHE A 6 11.65 -8.26 -11.53
CA PHE A 6 10.27 -8.58 -11.91
C PHE A 6 10.31 -9.66 -12.99
N ASP A 7 9.70 -10.80 -12.72
CA ASP A 7 9.67 -11.97 -13.61
C ASP A 7 11.08 -12.37 -14.10
N GLY A 8 12.06 -12.40 -13.17
CA GLY A 8 13.46 -12.73 -13.45
C GLY A 8 14.29 -11.60 -14.09
N GLN A 9 13.67 -10.55 -14.57
CA GLN A 9 14.34 -9.39 -15.17
C GLN A 9 14.80 -8.39 -14.11
N GLU A 10 16.08 -7.98 -14.15
CA GLU A 10 16.60 -6.90 -13.31
C GLU A 10 16.09 -5.54 -13.81
N LEU A 11 15.49 -4.76 -12.91
CA LEU A 11 14.93 -3.45 -13.24
C LEU A 11 15.78 -2.29 -12.70
N ALA A 12 16.66 -2.54 -11.72
CA ALA A 12 17.56 -1.51 -11.23
C ALA A 12 18.56 -1.14 -12.34
N GLY A 13 18.50 0.12 -12.79
CA GLY A 13 19.33 0.59 -13.92
C GLY A 13 18.81 0.20 -15.31
N ALA A 14 17.60 -0.35 -15.42
CA ALA A 14 16.97 -0.62 -16.72
C ALA A 14 16.70 0.68 -17.50
N GLU A 15 16.76 0.59 -18.83
CA GLU A 15 16.44 1.70 -19.72
C GLU A 15 14.97 2.11 -19.59
N GLU A 16 14.65 3.40 -19.83
CA GLU A 16 13.28 3.94 -19.75
C GLU A 16 12.29 3.16 -20.64
N ARG A 17 12.74 2.66 -21.78
CA ARG A 17 11.89 1.85 -22.66
C ARG A 17 11.38 0.58 -21.97
N ALA A 18 12.24 -0.12 -21.22
CA ALA A 18 11.85 -1.32 -20.46
C ALA A 18 10.84 -0.98 -19.36
N TRP A 19 11.00 0.17 -18.71
CA TRP A 19 10.02 0.68 -17.75
C TRP A 19 8.68 1.05 -18.40
N CYS A 20 8.70 1.69 -19.58
CA CYS A 20 7.47 1.99 -20.33
C CYS A 20 6.70 0.73 -20.72
N ASP A 21 7.39 -0.37 -21.06
CA ASP A 21 6.76 -1.64 -21.41
C ASP A 21 6.10 -2.33 -20.20
N LEU A 22 6.55 -2.01 -18.97
CA LEU A 22 6.01 -2.58 -17.73
C LEU A 22 4.91 -1.72 -17.12
N ARG A 23 5.11 -0.40 -17.03
CA ARG A 23 4.19 0.53 -16.37
C ARG A 23 2.85 0.59 -17.10
N GLY A 24 1.76 0.36 -16.37
CA GLY A 24 0.41 0.34 -16.92
C GLY A 24 0.07 -0.90 -17.75
N ASN A 25 1.03 -1.76 -18.02
CA ASN A 25 0.85 -3.01 -18.77
C ASN A 25 0.92 -4.24 -17.85
N ARG A 26 2.12 -4.53 -17.31
CA ARG A 26 2.36 -5.66 -16.41
C ARG A 26 2.37 -5.26 -14.92
N ILE A 27 2.65 -4.00 -14.64
CA ILE A 27 2.62 -3.42 -13.29
C ILE A 27 1.60 -2.29 -13.31
N GLY A 28 0.48 -2.47 -12.61
CA GLY A 28 -0.51 -1.42 -12.35
C GLY A 28 -0.21 -0.73 -11.02
N MET A 29 -0.50 0.58 -10.92
CA MET A 29 -0.37 1.32 -9.67
C MET A 29 -1.58 2.19 -9.41
N VAL A 30 -2.09 2.11 -8.18
CA VAL A 30 -3.11 3.00 -7.63
C VAL A 30 -2.41 3.93 -6.65
N PHE A 31 -2.42 5.24 -6.95
CA PHE A 31 -1.74 6.24 -6.14
C PHE A 31 -2.61 6.70 -4.97
N GLN A 32 -1.97 7.25 -3.95
CA GLN A 32 -2.57 7.73 -2.70
C GLN A 32 -3.68 8.76 -2.91
N GLU A 33 -3.50 9.68 -3.87
CA GLU A 33 -4.47 10.74 -4.14
C GLU A 33 -5.10 10.59 -5.53
N PRO A 34 -6.39 10.19 -5.61
CA PRO A 34 -7.07 10.04 -6.91
C PRO A 34 -7.25 11.39 -7.64
N MET A 35 -7.17 12.51 -6.92
CA MET A 35 -7.28 13.85 -7.50
C MET A 35 -6.08 14.22 -8.36
N THR A 36 -4.89 13.78 -7.99
CA THR A 36 -3.65 14.03 -8.72
C THR A 36 -3.38 12.96 -9.78
N ALA A 37 -3.96 11.78 -9.61
CA ALA A 37 -3.82 10.66 -10.55
C ALA A 37 -4.67 10.81 -11.82
N LEU A 38 -5.80 11.54 -11.73
CA LEU A 38 -6.69 11.78 -12.86
C LEU A 38 -6.44 13.14 -13.51
N ASN A 39 -6.24 13.17 -14.82
CA ASN A 39 -6.12 14.40 -15.57
C ASN A 39 -7.50 15.11 -15.67
N PRO A 40 -7.67 16.33 -15.12
CA PRO A 40 -8.96 17.01 -15.06
C PRO A 40 -9.51 17.44 -16.42
N VAL A 41 -8.68 17.52 -17.45
CA VAL A 41 -9.10 17.98 -18.80
C VAL A 41 -9.39 16.84 -19.76
N HIS A 42 -9.25 15.58 -19.32
CA HIS A 42 -9.62 14.39 -20.09
C HIS A 42 -10.82 13.70 -19.47
N SER A 43 -11.71 13.15 -20.33
CA SER A 43 -12.81 12.32 -19.84
C SER A 43 -12.31 11.02 -19.20
N ILE A 44 -13.09 10.45 -18.28
CA ILE A 44 -12.70 9.21 -17.61
C ILE A 44 -12.54 8.04 -18.58
N GLY A 45 -13.38 7.97 -19.61
CA GLY A 45 -13.29 6.93 -20.64
C GLY A 45 -12.02 7.04 -21.48
N HIS A 46 -11.59 8.27 -21.78
CA HIS A 46 -10.31 8.50 -22.47
C HIS A 46 -9.15 7.96 -21.65
N GLN A 47 -9.11 8.29 -20.35
CA GLN A 47 -8.02 7.91 -19.46
C GLN A 47 -7.96 6.40 -19.21
N VAL A 48 -9.11 5.74 -19.03
CA VAL A 48 -9.15 4.27 -18.87
C VAL A 48 -8.80 3.54 -20.17
N ALA A 49 -9.16 4.11 -21.34
CA ALA A 49 -8.85 3.53 -22.64
C ALA A 49 -7.40 3.74 -23.10
N GLU A 50 -6.69 4.72 -22.56
CA GLU A 50 -5.35 5.09 -23.00
C GLU A 50 -4.33 3.94 -22.84
N PRO A 51 -4.18 3.27 -21.69
CA PRO A 51 -3.29 2.13 -21.54
C PRO A 51 -3.59 0.99 -22.53
N LEU A 52 -4.87 0.74 -22.81
CA LEU A 52 -5.30 -0.29 -23.76
C LEU A 52 -4.84 0.02 -25.19
N ARG A 53 -4.88 1.27 -25.58
CA ARG A 53 -4.41 1.71 -26.89
C ARG A 53 -2.89 1.64 -26.99
N LEU A 54 -2.19 2.07 -25.96
CA LEU A 54 -0.73 2.13 -25.90
C LEU A 54 -0.10 0.73 -25.84
N HIS A 55 -0.61 -0.14 -24.98
CA HIS A 55 0.04 -1.42 -24.68
C HIS A 55 -0.59 -2.62 -25.38
N LYS A 56 -1.91 -2.58 -25.66
CA LYS A 56 -2.61 -3.69 -26.33
C LYS A 56 -2.87 -3.41 -27.80
N GLY A 57 -2.53 -2.21 -28.30
CA GLY A 57 -2.73 -1.84 -29.69
C GLY A 57 -4.20 -1.79 -30.13
N LEU A 58 -5.14 -1.65 -29.20
CA LEU A 58 -6.57 -1.62 -29.52
C LEU A 58 -6.94 -0.35 -30.29
N SER A 59 -7.88 -0.47 -31.24
CA SER A 59 -8.50 0.68 -31.86
C SER A 59 -9.25 1.52 -30.83
N ALA A 60 -9.49 2.80 -31.15
CA ALA A 60 -10.23 3.71 -30.26
C ALA A 60 -11.62 3.15 -29.86
N ARG A 61 -12.31 2.47 -30.77
CA ARG A 61 -13.59 1.84 -30.51
C ARG A 61 -13.47 0.67 -29.53
N GLN A 62 -12.54 -0.26 -29.80
CA GLN A 62 -12.31 -1.43 -28.92
C GLN A 62 -11.86 -1.00 -27.51
N ALA A 63 -10.92 -0.05 -27.42
CA ALA A 63 -10.47 0.47 -26.14
C ALA A 63 -11.60 1.15 -25.35
N ARG A 64 -12.55 1.84 -26.02
CA ARG A 64 -13.72 2.42 -25.37
C ARG A 64 -14.69 1.35 -24.88
N GLU A 65 -14.91 0.27 -25.64
CA GLU A 65 -15.75 -0.85 -25.22
C GLU A 65 -15.19 -1.54 -23.99
N GLU A 66 -13.89 -1.80 -23.95
CA GLU A 66 -13.18 -2.34 -22.77
C GLU A 66 -13.20 -1.38 -21.58
N ALA A 67 -13.01 -0.08 -21.80
CA ALA A 67 -13.10 0.93 -20.76
C ALA A 67 -14.51 0.97 -20.13
N LEU A 68 -15.57 0.82 -20.92
CA LEU A 68 -16.94 0.70 -20.42
C LEU A 68 -17.11 -0.54 -19.53
N ALA A 69 -16.58 -1.68 -19.96
CA ALA A 69 -16.64 -2.92 -19.19
C ALA A 69 -15.92 -2.77 -17.83
N LEU A 70 -14.72 -2.15 -17.84
CA LEU A 70 -13.94 -1.87 -16.63
C LEU A 70 -14.65 -0.90 -15.68
N LEU A 71 -15.20 0.21 -16.20
CA LEU A 71 -15.95 1.18 -15.40
C LEU A 71 -17.18 0.54 -14.76
N ASN A 72 -17.86 -0.35 -15.49
CA ASN A 72 -18.98 -1.14 -14.94
C ASN A 72 -18.49 -2.09 -13.85
N ARG A 73 -17.36 -2.78 -14.08
CA ARG A 73 -16.78 -3.76 -13.13
C ARG A 73 -16.36 -3.11 -11.81
N VAL A 74 -15.83 -1.89 -11.85
CA VAL A 74 -15.48 -1.14 -10.62
C VAL A 74 -16.69 -0.43 -9.99
N GLY A 75 -17.90 -0.60 -10.55
CA GLY A 75 -19.14 -0.10 -9.97
C GLY A 75 -19.37 1.40 -10.17
N ILE A 76 -18.98 1.97 -11.31
CA ILE A 76 -19.42 3.31 -11.72
C ILE A 76 -20.88 3.25 -12.18
N PRO A 77 -21.80 4.03 -11.58
CA PRO A 77 -23.19 4.04 -12.00
C PRO A 77 -23.36 4.59 -13.42
N ASP A 78 -24.23 3.96 -14.22
CA ASP A 78 -24.55 4.36 -15.60
C ASP A 78 -23.31 4.67 -16.46
N PRO A 79 -22.32 3.76 -16.59
CA PRO A 79 -21.04 4.07 -17.21
C PRO A 79 -21.18 4.49 -18.66
N ILE A 80 -22.20 4.00 -19.39
CA ILE A 80 -22.48 4.37 -20.77
C ILE A 80 -22.76 5.88 -20.90
N LYS A 81 -23.50 6.48 -19.96
CA LYS A 81 -23.84 7.90 -19.98
C LYS A 81 -22.70 8.77 -19.44
N ARG A 82 -21.83 8.18 -18.61
CA ARG A 82 -20.81 8.92 -17.85
C ARG A 82 -19.39 8.73 -18.36
N ILE A 83 -19.16 7.88 -19.36
CA ILE A 83 -17.81 7.60 -19.89
C ILE A 83 -17.14 8.87 -20.44
N ASP A 84 -17.91 9.83 -20.96
CA ASP A 84 -17.40 11.10 -21.49
C ASP A 84 -17.37 12.20 -20.43
N ALA A 85 -17.75 11.91 -19.18
CA ALA A 85 -17.71 12.85 -18.07
C ALA A 85 -16.26 13.05 -17.59
N TYR A 86 -16.02 14.19 -16.92
CA TYR A 86 -14.72 14.59 -16.41
C TYR A 86 -14.57 14.23 -14.92
N PRO A 87 -13.34 14.09 -14.41
CA PRO A 87 -13.07 13.69 -13.03
C PRO A 87 -13.80 14.51 -11.96
N HIS A 88 -13.92 15.81 -12.15
CA HIS A 88 -14.61 16.71 -11.20
C HIS A 88 -16.11 16.42 -11.02
N GLN A 89 -16.71 15.67 -11.92
CA GLN A 89 -18.14 15.27 -11.87
C GLN A 89 -18.38 14.01 -11.04
N PHE A 90 -17.33 13.46 -10.39
CA PHE A 90 -17.38 12.22 -9.61
C PHE A 90 -17.02 12.49 -8.15
N SER A 91 -17.61 11.70 -7.23
CA SER A 91 -17.22 11.70 -5.82
C SER A 91 -15.81 11.14 -5.61
N GLY A 92 -15.20 11.35 -4.43
CA GLY A 92 -13.87 10.81 -4.10
C GLY A 92 -13.79 9.29 -4.29
N GLY A 93 -14.75 8.54 -3.75
CA GLY A 93 -14.80 7.09 -3.93
C GLY A 93 -15.03 6.65 -5.38
N GLN A 94 -15.79 7.40 -6.17
CA GLN A 94 -15.94 7.11 -7.61
C GLN A 94 -14.64 7.39 -8.39
N ARG A 95 -13.92 8.47 -8.07
CA ARG A 95 -12.61 8.75 -8.67
C ARG A 95 -11.61 7.64 -8.33
N GLN A 96 -11.60 7.16 -7.09
CA GLN A 96 -10.76 6.03 -6.69
C GLN A 96 -11.08 4.77 -7.49
N ARG A 97 -12.36 4.47 -7.72
CA ARG A 97 -12.77 3.35 -8.58
C ARG A 97 -12.30 3.51 -10.04
N ILE A 98 -12.29 4.75 -10.54
CA ILE A 98 -11.79 5.06 -11.89
C ILE A 98 -10.26 4.85 -11.96
N THR A 99 -9.49 5.29 -10.95
CA THR A 99 -8.04 5.03 -10.92
C THR A 99 -7.72 3.54 -10.82
N ILE A 100 -8.51 2.77 -10.10
CA ILE A 100 -8.41 1.30 -10.07
C ILE A 100 -8.69 0.72 -11.47
N ALA A 101 -9.74 1.18 -12.16
CA ALA A 101 -10.02 0.73 -13.53
C ALA A 101 -8.86 1.03 -14.49
N MET A 102 -8.25 2.20 -14.38
CA MET A 102 -7.06 2.56 -15.16
C MET A 102 -5.86 1.63 -14.87
N ALA A 103 -5.57 1.40 -13.59
CA ALA A 103 -4.46 0.53 -13.19
C ALA A 103 -4.64 -0.92 -13.66
N LEU A 104 -5.88 -1.37 -13.79
CA LEU A 104 -6.24 -2.74 -14.20
C LEU A 104 -6.51 -2.89 -15.69
N ALA A 105 -6.46 -1.81 -16.48
CA ALA A 105 -6.89 -1.82 -17.87
C ALA A 105 -6.18 -2.89 -18.71
N CYS A 106 -4.87 -3.02 -18.58
CA CYS A 106 -4.09 -4.00 -19.33
C CYS A 106 -4.02 -5.39 -18.68
N GLY A 107 -4.70 -5.65 -17.57
CA GLY A 107 -4.60 -6.92 -16.84
C GLY A 107 -3.18 -7.16 -16.31
N PRO A 108 -2.69 -6.34 -15.38
CA PRO A 108 -1.33 -6.43 -14.88
C PRO A 108 -1.09 -7.72 -14.08
N ASP A 109 0.16 -8.14 -13.97
CA ASP A 109 0.59 -9.27 -13.13
C ASP A 109 0.75 -8.84 -11.67
N LEU A 110 1.07 -7.55 -11.45
CA LEU A 110 1.25 -6.93 -10.13
C LEU A 110 0.44 -5.64 -10.03
N LEU A 111 -0.38 -5.53 -8.99
CA LEU A 111 -1.02 -4.29 -8.58
C LEU A 111 -0.32 -3.73 -7.36
N ILE A 112 0.19 -2.50 -7.46
CA ILE A 112 0.69 -1.71 -6.32
C ILE A 112 -0.43 -0.77 -5.90
N ALA A 113 -0.91 -0.88 -4.68
CA ALA A 113 -1.93 -0.02 -4.11
C ALA A 113 -1.32 0.80 -2.96
N ASP A 114 -1.00 2.06 -3.26
CA ASP A 114 -0.37 2.98 -2.32
C ASP A 114 -1.44 3.79 -1.60
N GLU A 115 -1.73 3.42 -0.36
CA GLU A 115 -2.78 4.01 0.48
C GLU A 115 -4.13 4.22 -0.26
N PRO A 116 -4.68 3.20 -0.90
CA PRO A 116 -5.79 3.33 -1.85
C PRO A 116 -7.09 3.82 -1.22
N THR A 117 -7.13 3.98 0.09
CA THR A 117 -8.33 4.35 0.86
C THR A 117 -8.17 5.66 1.65
N THR A 118 -7.04 6.35 1.52
CA THR A 118 -6.80 7.63 2.20
C THR A 118 -7.84 8.68 1.78
N ALA A 119 -8.30 9.48 2.74
CA ALA A 119 -9.33 10.52 2.58
C ALA A 119 -10.73 10.02 2.17
N LEU A 120 -11.01 8.73 2.34
CA LEU A 120 -12.35 8.16 2.15
C LEU A 120 -13.00 7.84 3.51
N ASP A 121 -14.34 7.83 3.56
CA ASP A 121 -15.05 7.37 4.74
C ASP A 121 -14.92 5.84 4.93
N VAL A 122 -15.10 5.37 6.17
CA VAL A 122 -14.84 3.96 6.54
C VAL A 122 -15.64 2.95 5.69
N THR A 123 -16.87 3.30 5.32
CA THR A 123 -17.71 2.43 4.50
C THR A 123 -17.17 2.29 3.08
N VAL A 124 -16.77 3.42 2.48
CA VAL A 124 -16.17 3.45 1.14
C VAL A 124 -14.79 2.80 1.16
N GLN A 125 -13.98 3.01 2.20
CA GLN A 125 -12.70 2.32 2.37
C GLN A 125 -12.85 0.81 2.25
N ARG A 126 -13.79 0.23 3.01
CA ARG A 126 -14.04 -1.21 2.96
C ARG A 126 -14.47 -1.67 1.56
N GLN A 127 -15.39 -0.95 0.92
CA GLN A 127 -15.84 -1.28 -0.44
C GLN A 127 -14.71 -1.24 -1.47
N ILE A 128 -13.75 -0.32 -1.34
CA ILE A 128 -12.59 -0.23 -2.24
C ILE A 128 -11.64 -1.41 -2.03
N LEU A 129 -11.40 -1.82 -0.78
CA LEU A 129 -10.53 -2.96 -0.48
C LEU A 129 -11.15 -4.28 -0.90
N ASP A 130 -12.44 -4.48 -0.63
CA ASP A 130 -13.18 -5.65 -1.08
C ASP A 130 -13.12 -5.75 -2.63
N LEU A 131 -13.31 -4.61 -3.33
CA LEU A 131 -13.19 -4.54 -4.78
C LEU A 131 -11.77 -4.93 -5.27
N ILE A 132 -10.71 -4.39 -4.64
CA ILE A 132 -9.32 -4.73 -4.99
C ILE A 132 -9.09 -6.22 -4.78
N GLN A 133 -9.51 -6.77 -3.64
CA GLN A 133 -9.33 -8.18 -3.30
C GLN A 133 -10.05 -9.11 -4.29
N ASP A 134 -11.28 -8.78 -4.66
CA ASP A 134 -12.06 -9.52 -5.66
C ASP A 134 -11.34 -9.55 -7.01
N LEU A 135 -10.85 -8.39 -7.46
CA LEU A 135 -10.17 -8.24 -8.74
C LEU A 135 -8.80 -8.93 -8.77
N VAL A 136 -8.06 -8.88 -7.66
CA VAL A 136 -6.78 -9.58 -7.48
C VAL A 136 -6.99 -11.09 -7.56
N THR A 137 -7.99 -11.60 -6.84
CA THR A 137 -8.32 -13.04 -6.81
C THR A 137 -8.81 -13.52 -8.17
N GLU A 138 -9.75 -12.80 -8.80
CA GLU A 138 -10.33 -13.15 -10.10
C GLU A 138 -9.27 -13.25 -11.20
N ARG A 139 -8.28 -12.36 -11.16
CA ARG A 139 -7.23 -12.27 -12.20
C ARG A 139 -5.93 -12.97 -11.82
N ASN A 140 -5.84 -13.58 -10.64
CA ASN A 140 -4.65 -14.21 -10.09
C ASN A 140 -3.42 -13.28 -10.13
N MET A 141 -3.62 -12.01 -9.72
CA MET A 141 -2.58 -11.00 -9.67
C MET A 141 -1.85 -11.02 -8.33
N ALA A 142 -0.60 -10.58 -8.32
CA ALA A 142 0.08 -10.21 -7.08
C ALA A 142 -0.41 -8.83 -6.59
N LEU A 143 -0.53 -8.65 -5.28
CA LEU A 143 -0.88 -7.39 -4.64
C LEU A 143 0.24 -6.92 -3.71
N LEU A 144 0.72 -5.68 -3.92
CA LEU A 144 1.52 -4.94 -2.96
C LEU A 144 0.67 -3.82 -2.37
N LEU A 145 0.14 -4.03 -1.16
CA LEU A 145 -0.69 -3.06 -0.46
C LEU A 145 0.15 -2.25 0.53
N ILE A 146 0.21 -0.94 0.35
CA ILE A 146 0.82 0.00 1.28
C ILE A 146 -0.31 0.67 2.08
N SER A 147 -0.22 0.61 3.40
CA SER A 147 -1.23 1.20 4.28
C SER A 147 -0.64 1.51 5.65
N HIS A 148 -1.14 2.57 6.28
CA HIS A 148 -0.90 2.87 7.69
C HIS A 148 -1.95 2.22 8.61
N ASP A 149 -2.99 1.61 8.08
CA ASP A 149 -4.02 0.90 8.86
C ASP A 149 -3.68 -0.58 9.00
N LEU A 150 -3.19 -0.95 10.19
CA LEU A 150 -2.83 -2.32 10.53
C LEU A 150 -4.04 -3.28 10.51
N GLY A 151 -5.26 -2.77 10.69
CA GLY A 151 -6.47 -3.58 10.62
C GLY A 151 -6.77 -4.03 9.20
N LEU A 152 -6.52 -3.15 8.23
CA LEU A 152 -6.65 -3.45 6.81
C LEU A 152 -5.58 -4.46 6.37
N ILE A 153 -4.33 -4.26 6.79
CA ILE A 153 -3.23 -5.19 6.50
C ILE A 153 -3.57 -6.60 7.03
N ALA A 154 -4.03 -6.70 8.28
CA ALA A 154 -4.35 -7.98 8.91
C ALA A 154 -5.39 -8.82 8.15
N GLN A 155 -6.30 -8.17 7.44
CA GLN A 155 -7.41 -8.83 6.76
C GLN A 155 -7.16 -9.10 5.27
N ASN A 156 -6.21 -8.40 4.65
CA ASN A 156 -6.10 -8.35 3.19
C ASN A 156 -4.79 -8.90 2.63
N VAL A 157 -3.77 -9.20 3.47
CA VAL A 157 -2.48 -9.68 2.98
C VAL A 157 -1.94 -10.85 3.78
N GLU A 158 -1.28 -11.78 3.10
CA GLU A 158 -0.67 -12.97 3.71
C GLU A 158 0.68 -12.66 4.37
N HIS A 159 1.44 -11.73 3.82
CA HIS A 159 2.75 -11.32 4.32
C HIS A 159 2.79 -9.81 4.52
N MET A 160 3.50 -9.38 5.54
CA MET A 160 3.68 -7.96 5.84
C MET A 160 5.13 -7.59 6.08
N LEU A 161 5.42 -6.33 5.78
CA LEU A 161 6.69 -5.66 6.05
C LEU A 161 6.40 -4.41 6.86
N VAL A 162 7.00 -4.28 8.03
CA VAL A 162 6.93 -3.05 8.83
C VAL A 162 8.15 -2.20 8.52
N MET A 163 7.93 -0.98 8.08
CA MET A 163 9.00 -0.05 7.67
C MET A 163 9.09 1.13 8.63
N TYR A 164 10.31 1.53 8.94
CA TYR A 164 10.61 2.75 9.67
C TYR A 164 11.87 3.41 9.11
N GLY A 165 11.81 4.70 8.80
CA GLY A 165 12.95 5.46 8.29
C GLY A 165 13.59 4.84 7.03
N GLY A 166 12.77 4.34 6.09
CA GLY A 166 13.24 3.70 4.85
C GLY A 166 13.77 2.27 5.01
N SER A 167 13.77 1.71 6.24
CA SER A 167 14.26 0.36 6.52
C SER A 167 13.14 -0.59 6.94
N ILE A 168 13.21 -1.84 6.51
CA ILE A 168 12.34 -2.90 7.01
C ILE A 168 12.85 -3.29 8.40
N VAL A 169 12.02 -3.11 9.42
CA VAL A 169 12.36 -3.41 10.83
C VAL A 169 11.82 -4.76 11.28
N GLU A 170 10.71 -5.20 10.71
CA GLU A 170 10.10 -6.51 10.99
C GLU A 170 9.32 -6.98 9.76
N SER A 171 9.34 -8.29 9.47
CA SER A 171 8.64 -8.87 8.31
C SER A 171 8.30 -10.33 8.53
N GLY A 172 7.27 -10.81 7.84
CA GLY A 172 6.88 -12.22 7.87
C GLY A 172 5.44 -12.46 7.46
N PRO A 173 4.96 -13.72 7.61
CA PRO A 173 3.55 -14.02 7.51
C PRO A 173 2.76 -13.12 8.44
N THR A 174 1.70 -12.50 7.94
CA THR A 174 0.93 -11.49 8.67
C THR A 174 0.49 -12.00 10.04
N GLN A 175 -0.02 -13.23 10.11
CA GLN A 175 -0.45 -13.83 11.37
C GLN A 175 0.72 -14.05 12.36
N ALA A 176 1.91 -14.43 11.87
CA ALA A 176 3.08 -14.62 12.72
C ALA A 176 3.55 -13.29 13.35
N VAL A 177 3.63 -12.22 12.53
CA VAL A 177 3.98 -10.88 13.04
C VAL A 177 2.94 -10.38 14.03
N PHE A 178 1.63 -10.55 13.76
CA PHE A 178 0.56 -10.13 14.68
C PHE A 178 0.54 -10.91 15.99
N SER A 179 0.87 -12.19 15.98
CA SER A 179 0.89 -13.02 17.19
C SER A 179 2.10 -12.76 18.07
N ARG A 180 3.24 -12.36 17.48
CA ARG A 180 4.50 -12.13 18.19
C ARG A 180 5.23 -10.94 17.60
N MET A 181 4.73 -9.73 17.85
CA MET A 181 5.43 -8.49 17.53
C MET A 181 6.72 -8.38 18.34
N VAL A 182 7.86 -8.30 17.70
CA VAL A 182 9.16 -8.30 18.37
C VAL A 182 9.85 -6.95 18.30
N HIS A 183 9.76 -6.27 17.16
CA HIS A 183 10.38 -4.95 17.05
C HIS A 183 9.61 -3.91 17.89
N PRO A 184 10.29 -3.08 18.72
CA PRO A 184 9.64 -2.08 19.56
C PRO A 184 8.75 -1.08 18.82
N TYR A 185 9.10 -0.75 17.58
CA TYR A 185 8.26 0.10 16.73
C TYR A 185 6.95 -0.62 16.34
N THR A 186 7.00 -1.89 15.96
CA THR A 186 5.81 -2.71 15.65
C THR A 186 4.89 -2.77 16.85
N GLN A 187 5.44 -3.08 18.04
CA GLN A 187 4.68 -3.09 19.30
C GLN A 187 4.01 -1.74 19.57
N GLY A 188 4.78 -0.65 19.39
CA GLY A 188 4.27 0.71 19.57
C GLY A 188 3.13 1.07 18.62
N LEU A 189 3.22 0.69 17.34
CA LEU A 189 2.15 0.89 16.36
C LEU A 189 0.86 0.17 16.78
N PHE A 190 0.97 -1.06 17.25
CA PHE A 190 -0.18 -1.84 17.71
C PHE A 190 -0.77 -1.31 19.00
N ALA A 191 0.06 -0.88 19.95
CA ALA A 191 -0.38 -0.28 21.19
C ALA A 191 -1.10 1.06 20.98
N ALA A 192 -0.75 1.80 19.92
CA ALA A 192 -1.37 3.07 19.57
C ALA A 192 -2.77 2.91 18.92
N ARG A 193 -3.21 1.69 18.58
CA ARG A 193 -4.53 1.46 17.97
C ARG A 193 -5.66 1.78 18.97
N PRO A 194 -6.63 2.62 18.58
CA PRO A 194 -7.83 2.83 19.39
C PRO A 194 -8.62 1.52 19.53
N ARG A 195 -8.98 1.17 20.76
CA ARG A 195 -9.91 0.06 21.02
C ARG A 195 -11.23 0.65 21.48
N LEU A 196 -12.30 0.43 20.73
CA LEU A 196 -13.63 0.90 21.07
C LEU A 196 -14.06 0.31 22.41
N GLY A 197 -14.61 1.16 23.30
CA GLY A 197 -15.14 0.75 24.58
C GLY A 197 -14.11 0.53 25.70
N GLN A 198 -12.83 0.76 25.47
CA GLN A 198 -11.82 0.68 26.53
C GLN A 198 -12.00 1.84 27.52
N ARG A 199 -12.33 1.47 28.76
CA ARG A 199 -12.37 2.40 29.90
C ARG A 199 -11.37 1.97 30.95
N GLY A 200 -10.74 2.93 31.59
CA GLY A 200 -9.87 2.67 32.73
C GLY A 200 -10.68 2.14 33.94
N THR A 201 -9.98 1.68 34.95
CA THR A 201 -10.57 1.23 36.21
C THR A 201 -11.38 2.32 36.91
N ASP A 202 -11.15 3.58 36.57
CA ASP A 202 -11.88 4.77 37.06
C ASP A 202 -13.07 5.15 36.15
N GLY A 203 -13.41 4.33 35.14
CA GLY A 203 -14.49 4.57 34.19
C GLY A 203 -14.21 5.62 33.10
N ARG A 204 -13.04 6.27 33.15
CA ARG A 204 -12.64 7.28 32.15
C ARG A 204 -12.09 6.63 30.90
N PRO A 205 -12.11 7.34 29.73
CA PRO A 205 -11.44 6.87 28.53
C PRO A 205 -9.95 6.62 28.81
N VAL A 206 -9.44 5.46 28.38
CA VAL A 206 -7.99 5.17 28.48
C VAL A 206 -7.25 6.09 27.55
N ARG A 207 -6.17 6.74 28.04
CA ARG A 207 -5.27 7.51 27.18
C ARG A 207 -4.59 6.57 26.20
N LEU A 208 -4.68 6.88 24.91
CA LEU A 208 -4.01 6.10 23.87
C LEU A 208 -2.49 6.13 24.08
N TYR A 209 -1.87 4.99 23.85
CA TYR A 209 -0.41 4.92 23.79
C TYR A 209 0.09 5.75 22.61
N THR A 210 1.15 6.50 22.82
CA THR A 210 1.82 7.29 21.79
C THR A 210 3.30 6.95 21.74
N ILE A 211 3.84 6.70 20.56
CA ILE A 211 5.28 6.53 20.38
C ILE A 211 5.92 7.91 20.60
N GLY A 212 6.76 8.03 21.62
CA GLY A 212 7.41 9.30 22.00
C GLY A 212 8.33 9.85 20.90
N GLY A 213 8.63 11.16 20.99
CA GLY A 213 9.52 11.86 20.05
C GLY A 213 8.90 12.09 18.67
N SER A 214 9.64 12.76 17.79
CA SER A 214 9.29 12.98 16.38
C SER A 214 9.99 11.98 15.46
N VAL A 215 9.42 11.71 14.30
CA VAL A 215 10.09 10.92 13.26
C VAL A 215 11.25 11.76 12.74
N PRO A 216 12.51 11.24 12.76
CA PRO A 216 13.65 11.97 12.22
C PRO A 216 13.52 12.13 10.70
N GLU A 217 14.07 13.19 10.15
CA GLU A 217 14.20 13.31 8.71
C GLU A 217 15.17 12.26 8.18
N LEU A 218 15.04 11.86 6.92
CA LEU A 218 15.89 10.82 6.31
C LEU A 218 17.38 11.19 6.33
N VAL A 219 17.70 12.48 6.32
CA VAL A 219 19.07 12.99 6.39
C VAL A 219 19.66 12.94 7.81
N ASP A 220 18.80 12.86 8.83
CA ASP A 220 19.19 12.84 10.26
C ASP A 220 19.10 11.44 10.88
N LEU A 221 18.91 10.41 10.06
CA LEU A 221 18.84 9.04 10.56
C LEU A 221 20.21 8.61 11.14
N PRO A 222 20.21 7.89 12.29
CA PRO A 222 21.42 7.32 12.85
C PRO A 222 22.04 6.29 11.89
N SER A 223 23.34 6.06 12.00
CA SER A 223 24.04 5.02 11.23
C SER A 223 23.62 3.59 11.59
N GLY A 224 23.01 3.42 12.76
CA GLY A 224 22.50 2.14 13.27
C GLY A 224 20.99 1.95 13.02
N CYS A 225 20.29 1.54 14.08
CA CYS A 225 18.83 1.35 14.03
C CYS A 225 18.12 2.70 13.86
N PRO A 226 17.29 2.90 12.81
CA PRO A 226 16.61 4.18 12.58
C PRO A 226 15.62 4.55 13.70
N PHE A 227 15.16 3.58 14.47
CA PHE A 227 14.22 3.80 15.59
C PHE A 227 14.92 4.05 16.93
N SER A 228 16.27 3.97 17.03
CA SER A 228 17.04 4.04 18.29
C SER A 228 16.70 5.26 19.16
N GLY A 229 16.56 6.45 18.57
CA GLY A 229 16.24 7.69 19.30
C GLY A 229 14.82 7.77 19.89
N ARG A 230 13.94 6.84 19.54
CA ARG A 230 12.54 6.76 20.02
C ARG A 230 12.23 5.42 20.69
N CYS A 231 13.19 4.52 20.71
CA CYS A 231 13.03 3.17 21.22
C CYS A 231 13.02 3.18 22.75
N PRO A 232 11.98 2.70 23.45
CA PRO A 232 11.92 2.70 24.90
C PRO A 232 12.95 1.76 25.56
N ILE A 233 13.46 0.78 24.81
CA ILE A 233 14.52 -0.13 25.25
C ILE A 233 15.85 0.13 24.54
N GLY A 234 15.99 1.30 23.88
CA GLY A 234 17.19 1.67 23.13
C GLY A 234 18.43 1.79 24.03
N ILE A 235 19.57 1.34 23.53
CA ILE A 235 20.88 1.51 24.14
C ILE A 235 21.80 2.22 23.14
N GLU A 236 22.93 2.73 23.59
CA GLU A 236 23.86 3.50 22.77
C GLU A 236 24.30 2.74 21.50
N THR A 237 24.58 1.45 21.63
CA THR A 237 24.95 0.58 20.51
C THR A 237 23.90 0.55 19.41
N CYS A 238 22.59 0.72 19.74
CA CYS A 238 21.52 0.75 18.74
C CYS A 238 21.65 1.92 17.75
N ALA A 239 22.20 3.06 18.19
CA ALA A 239 22.40 4.22 17.32
C ALA A 239 23.62 4.08 16.39
N GLN A 240 24.57 3.20 16.74
CA GLN A 240 25.84 3.04 16.06
C GLN A 240 25.90 1.80 15.15
N THR A 241 25.10 0.77 15.45
CA THR A 241 25.15 -0.52 14.77
C THR A 241 23.82 -0.81 14.05
N THR A 242 23.91 -1.02 12.73
CA THR A 242 22.76 -1.50 11.95
C THR A 242 22.41 -2.92 12.37
N PRO A 243 21.18 -3.19 12.85
CA PRO A 243 20.79 -4.53 13.26
C PRO A 243 20.75 -5.49 12.08
N GLU A 244 21.44 -6.62 12.20
CA GLU A 244 21.31 -7.72 11.24
C GLU A 244 19.92 -8.37 11.36
N PRO A 245 19.39 -8.95 10.25
CA PRO A 245 18.13 -9.66 10.29
C PRO A 245 18.25 -10.94 11.12
N VAL A 246 17.40 -11.09 12.11
CA VAL A 246 17.28 -12.29 12.97
C VAL A 246 16.02 -13.05 12.58
N ALA A 247 16.15 -14.30 12.18
CA ALA A 247 15.04 -15.20 11.89
C ALA A 247 14.45 -15.74 13.20
N LEU A 248 13.12 -15.60 13.34
CA LEU A 248 12.37 -16.08 14.52
C LEU A 248 11.61 -17.39 14.27
N GLY A 249 11.73 -17.95 13.07
CA GLY A 249 11.00 -19.12 12.57
C GLY A 249 9.83 -18.74 11.66
N GLU A 250 9.34 -19.69 10.88
CA GLU A 250 8.17 -19.54 10.00
C GLU A 250 8.22 -18.35 9.03
N GLY A 251 9.43 -17.93 8.61
CA GLY A 251 9.60 -16.75 7.73
C GLY A 251 9.46 -15.41 8.43
N HIS A 252 9.29 -15.37 9.75
CA HIS A 252 9.27 -14.17 10.55
C HIS A 252 10.71 -13.68 10.81
N VAL A 253 11.01 -12.45 10.46
CA VAL A 253 12.34 -11.82 10.55
C VAL A 253 12.22 -10.47 11.24
N VAL A 254 13.17 -10.15 12.12
CA VAL A 254 13.25 -8.87 12.81
C VAL A 254 14.65 -8.29 12.74
N ARG A 255 14.77 -6.96 12.65
CA ARG A 255 16.04 -6.22 12.74
C ARG A 255 16.10 -5.47 14.05
N CYS A 256 16.50 -6.18 15.11
CA CYS A 256 16.67 -5.61 16.44
C CYS A 256 17.79 -6.34 17.20
N ILE A 257 18.81 -5.61 17.69
CA ILE A 257 19.90 -6.20 18.48
C ILE A 257 19.44 -6.64 19.88
N ARG A 258 18.28 -6.18 20.33
CA ARG A 258 17.68 -6.55 21.62
C ARG A 258 16.51 -7.52 21.45
N THR A 259 16.60 -8.40 20.49
CA THR A 259 15.59 -9.44 20.23
C THR A 259 15.44 -10.33 21.48
N GLY A 260 14.22 -10.42 22.01
CA GLY A 260 13.92 -11.22 23.21
C GLY A 260 13.72 -10.41 24.50
N GLU A 261 13.95 -9.10 24.46
CA GLU A 261 13.62 -8.21 25.58
C GLU A 261 12.21 -7.63 25.38
N SER A 262 11.37 -7.71 26.42
CA SER A 262 10.01 -7.14 26.40
C SER A 262 10.04 -5.64 26.67
N ILE A 263 9.12 -4.89 26.02
CA ILE A 263 8.82 -3.50 26.40
C ILE A 263 7.86 -3.51 27.59
#